data_68d18f2d33a5065ddbb5d536a8b2657b
#
_entry.id   68d18f2d33a5065ddbb5d536a8b2657b
#
_cell.length_a   1.000
_cell.length_b   1.000
_cell.length_c   1.000
_cell.angle_alpha   90.00
_cell.angle_beta   90.00
_cell.angle_gamma   90.00
#
_symmetry.space_group_name_H-M   'P 1'
#
loop_
_entity.id
_entity.type
_entity.pdbx_description
1 polymer ?
#
loop_
_entity_poly.entity_id
_entity_poly.type
_entity_poly.pdbx_seq_one_letter_code
_entity_poly.pdbx_strand_id
1 'polypeptide(L)'
;MGANAVRLTEAGEAERLARRVLAAWNRQDVDEVASCYTKDCVYQDPNTRGPVVGHEALRRYLTRLFAGWKMQWSLREFFPFADGAGGAFLWHAQLTPAPGGKTAEIDGMDLVVLRGELLARNEVYFDRMVLFGG
;
A
#
# COMPACT_ATOMS: atom_id res chain seq x y z
N MET A 1 26.79 -15.81 -12.00
CA MET A 1 26.34 -15.50 -10.65
C MET A 1 25.88 -14.07 -10.53
N GLY A 2 26.72 -13.17 -10.84
CA GLY A 2 26.60 -11.77 -10.48
C GLY A 2 25.23 -11.13 -10.69
N ALA A 3 24.91 -10.78 -11.92
CA ALA A 3 23.73 -9.95 -12.20
C ALA A 3 22.40 -10.63 -11.84
N ASN A 4 22.26 -11.94 -12.14
CA ASN A 4 21.00 -12.65 -11.86
C ASN A 4 20.78 -12.83 -10.36
N ALA A 5 21.83 -13.14 -9.61
CA ALA A 5 21.73 -13.29 -8.16
C ALA A 5 21.34 -11.97 -7.49
N VAL A 6 21.93 -10.85 -7.94
CA VAL A 6 21.60 -9.51 -7.42
C VAL A 6 20.15 -9.17 -7.73
N ARG A 7 19.68 -9.43 -8.96
CA ARG A 7 18.29 -9.16 -9.35
C ARG A 7 17.29 -9.96 -8.53
N LEU A 8 17.56 -11.24 -8.30
CA LEU A 8 16.68 -12.09 -7.50
C LEU A 8 16.62 -11.60 -6.05
N THR A 9 17.75 -11.15 -5.51
CA THR A 9 17.81 -10.60 -4.17
C THR A 9 17.01 -9.29 -4.08
N GLU A 10 17.18 -8.41 -5.07
CA GLU A 10 16.44 -7.14 -5.12
C GLU A 10 14.94 -7.37 -5.28
N ALA A 11 14.54 -8.31 -6.13
CA ALA A 11 13.14 -8.66 -6.33
C ALA A 11 12.52 -9.24 -5.05
N GLY A 12 13.25 -10.12 -4.36
CA GLY A 12 12.80 -10.68 -3.09
C GLY A 12 12.68 -9.63 -2.00
N GLU A 13 13.60 -8.67 -2.00
CA GLU A 13 13.55 -7.55 -1.07
C GLU A 13 12.34 -6.65 -1.32
N ALA A 14 12.01 -6.36 -2.58
CA ALA A 14 10.84 -5.56 -2.92
C ALA A 14 9.55 -6.23 -2.45
N GLU A 15 9.42 -7.55 -2.65
CA GLU A 15 8.26 -8.27 -2.16
C GLU A 15 8.19 -8.26 -0.63
N ARG A 16 9.32 -8.43 0.05
CA ARG A 16 9.37 -8.38 1.51
C ARG A 16 8.89 -7.03 2.03
N LEU A 17 9.31 -5.94 1.38
CA LEU A 17 8.89 -4.60 1.76
C LEU A 17 7.41 -4.36 1.49
N ALA A 18 6.86 -4.90 0.39
CA ALA A 18 5.44 -4.84 0.12
C ALA A 18 4.63 -5.58 1.20
N ARG A 19 5.08 -6.75 1.62
CA ARG A 19 4.44 -7.51 2.70
C ARG A 19 4.50 -6.76 4.02
N ARG A 20 5.62 -6.10 4.29
CA ARG A 20 5.80 -5.29 5.50
C ARG A 20 4.82 -4.13 5.54
N VAL A 21 4.64 -3.42 4.42
CA VAL A 21 3.73 -2.28 4.39
C VAL A 21 2.27 -2.74 4.55
N LEU A 22 1.88 -3.85 3.92
CA LEU A 22 0.53 -4.37 4.10
C LEU A 22 0.28 -4.80 5.55
N ALA A 23 1.27 -5.40 6.21
CA ALA A 23 1.14 -5.76 7.61
C ALA A 23 0.93 -4.53 8.49
N ALA A 24 1.65 -3.45 8.20
CA ALA A 24 1.48 -2.17 8.92
C ALA A 24 0.07 -1.60 8.71
N TRP A 25 -0.42 -1.63 7.47
CA TRP A 25 -1.78 -1.20 7.16
C TRP A 25 -2.82 -2.04 7.91
N ASN A 26 -2.60 -3.35 8.01
CA ASN A 26 -3.52 -4.25 8.73
C ASN A 26 -3.59 -3.93 10.22
N ARG A 27 -2.50 -3.45 10.81
CA ARG A 27 -2.50 -3.01 12.20
C ARG A 27 -3.12 -1.62 12.38
N GLN A 28 -3.33 -0.89 11.31
CA GLN A 28 -3.94 0.45 11.32
C GLN A 28 -3.23 1.41 12.29
N ASP A 29 -1.92 1.28 12.36
CA ASP A 29 -1.07 2.14 13.17
C ASP A 29 -0.46 3.20 12.24
N VAL A 30 -0.88 4.46 12.41
CA VAL A 30 -0.46 5.56 11.54
C VAL A 30 1.06 5.72 11.51
N ASP A 31 1.69 5.67 12.67
CA ASP A 31 3.14 5.86 12.76
C ASP A 31 3.89 4.71 12.09
N GLU A 32 3.42 3.49 12.28
CA GLU A 32 4.04 2.32 11.68
C GLU A 32 3.92 2.34 10.15
N VAL A 33 2.74 2.71 9.64
CA VAL A 33 2.55 2.85 8.19
C VAL A 33 3.48 3.93 7.65
N ALA A 34 3.49 5.12 8.27
CA ALA A 34 4.35 6.22 7.82
C ALA A 34 5.83 5.84 7.82
N SER A 35 6.25 4.99 8.77
CA SER A 35 7.65 4.54 8.83
C SER A 35 8.08 3.70 7.64
N CYS A 36 7.14 3.17 6.86
CA CYS A 36 7.43 2.42 5.65
C CYS A 36 7.67 3.31 4.43
N TYR A 37 7.44 4.61 4.55
CA TYR A 37 7.50 5.56 3.44
C TYR A 37 8.62 6.58 3.65
N THR A 38 9.15 7.11 2.54
CA THR A 38 10.12 8.21 2.62
C THR A 38 9.43 9.48 3.12
N LYS A 39 10.22 10.42 3.66
CA LYS A 39 9.68 11.69 4.18
C LYS A 39 8.98 12.51 3.10
N ASP A 40 9.43 12.40 1.86
CA ASP A 40 8.89 13.10 0.70
C ASP A 40 8.02 12.19 -0.18
N CYS A 41 7.48 11.13 0.38
CA CYS A 41 6.71 10.14 -0.35
C CYS A 41 5.52 10.75 -1.09
N VAL A 42 5.11 10.08 -2.16
CA VAL A 42 3.90 10.43 -2.92
C VAL A 42 2.97 9.23 -2.88
N TYR A 43 1.81 9.42 -2.30
CA TYR A 43 0.78 8.38 -2.18
C TYR A 43 -0.51 8.85 -2.83
N GLN A 44 -1.19 7.96 -3.55
CA GLN A 44 -2.54 8.24 -4.02
C GLN A 44 -3.36 6.96 -4.13
N ASP A 45 -4.66 7.10 -3.95
CA ASP A 45 -5.63 6.04 -4.18
C ASP A 45 -6.91 6.65 -4.76
N PRO A 46 -7.93 5.83 -5.09
CA PRO A 46 -9.16 6.36 -5.69
C PRO A 46 -9.95 7.33 -4.80
N ASN A 47 -9.65 7.40 -3.51
CA ASN A 47 -10.32 8.30 -2.59
C ASN A 47 -9.55 9.60 -2.34
N THR A 48 -8.29 9.68 -2.74
CA THR A 48 -7.52 10.92 -2.59
C THR A 48 -7.88 11.88 -3.72
N ARG A 49 -7.86 13.17 -3.40
CA ARG A 49 -8.05 14.21 -4.41
C ARG A 49 -6.68 14.70 -4.87
N GLY A 50 -6.08 13.94 -5.78
CA GLY A 50 -4.71 14.16 -6.16
C GLY A 50 -3.73 13.49 -5.20
N PRO A 51 -2.43 13.69 -5.41
CA PRO A 51 -1.40 13.04 -4.60
C PRO A 51 -1.36 13.58 -3.17
N VAL A 52 -1.11 12.67 -2.24
CA VAL A 52 -0.77 13.00 -0.85
C VAL A 52 0.74 13.01 -0.77
N VAL A 53 1.34 14.15 -0.47
CA VAL A 53 2.79 14.33 -0.53
C VAL A 53 3.36 14.56 0.87
N GLY A 54 4.31 13.72 1.25
CA GLY A 54 5.07 13.82 2.48
C GLY A 54 4.40 13.16 3.69
N HIS A 55 5.20 12.91 4.73
CA HIS A 55 4.76 12.21 5.94
C HIS A 55 3.61 12.91 6.65
N GLU A 56 3.66 14.23 6.76
CA GLU A 56 2.62 14.96 7.51
C GLU A 56 1.25 14.80 6.85
N ALA A 57 1.19 14.99 5.52
CA ALA A 57 -0.05 14.82 4.77
C ALA A 57 -0.51 13.36 4.80
N LEU A 58 0.41 12.42 4.69
CA LEU A 58 0.10 10.99 4.76
C LEU A 58 -0.50 10.64 6.13
N ARG A 59 0.09 11.12 7.22
CA ARG A 59 -0.43 10.87 8.57
C ARG A 59 -1.84 11.41 8.75
N ARG A 60 -2.12 12.61 8.23
CA ARG A 60 -3.48 13.18 8.30
C ARG A 60 -4.48 12.31 7.55
N TYR A 61 -4.10 11.88 6.35
CA TYR A 61 -4.95 11.01 5.54
C TYR A 61 -5.23 9.68 6.26
N LEU A 62 -4.18 9.02 6.75
CA LEU A 62 -4.30 7.73 7.44
C LEU A 62 -5.12 7.84 8.71
N THR A 63 -4.96 8.91 9.46
CA THR A 63 -5.72 9.11 10.69
C THR A 63 -7.22 9.14 10.41
N ARG A 64 -7.64 9.85 9.36
CA ARG A 64 -9.05 9.89 8.97
C ARG A 64 -9.52 8.55 8.40
N LEU A 65 -8.69 7.93 7.58
CA LEU A 65 -9.03 6.66 6.94
C LEU A 65 -9.25 5.57 8.00
N PHE A 66 -8.32 5.43 8.93
CA PHE A 66 -8.39 4.40 9.95
C PHE A 66 -9.48 4.65 11.00
N ALA A 67 -9.87 5.90 11.17
CA ALA A 67 -11.02 6.23 12.03
C ALA A 67 -12.34 5.82 11.37
N GLY A 68 -12.41 5.81 10.05
CA GLY A 68 -13.63 5.53 9.30
C GLY A 68 -13.78 4.09 8.83
N TRP A 69 -12.69 3.31 8.80
CA TRP A 69 -12.71 1.99 8.21
C TRP A 69 -11.85 1.00 9.00
N LYS A 70 -12.36 -0.22 9.12
CA LYS A 70 -11.56 -1.36 9.56
C LYS A 70 -11.16 -2.14 8.32
N MET A 71 -9.87 -2.40 8.17
CA MET A 71 -9.29 -2.93 6.94
C MET A 71 -8.52 -4.21 7.18
N GLN A 72 -8.62 -5.15 6.24
CA GLN A 72 -7.85 -6.38 6.24
C GLN A 72 -7.37 -6.63 4.81
N TRP A 73 -6.05 -6.56 4.62
CA TRP A 73 -5.40 -6.69 3.31
C TRP A 73 -4.66 -8.01 3.21
N SER A 74 -4.78 -8.67 2.06
CA SER A 74 -4.06 -9.93 1.79
C SER A 74 -3.34 -9.80 0.45
N LEU A 75 -2.05 -10.10 0.41
CA LEU A 75 -1.28 -10.11 -0.82
C LEU A 75 -1.66 -11.34 -1.64
N ARG A 76 -2.02 -11.14 -2.92
CA ARG A 76 -2.36 -12.23 -3.84
C ARG A 76 -1.16 -12.60 -4.71
N GLU A 77 -0.48 -11.61 -5.29
CA GLU A 77 0.59 -11.86 -6.24
C GLU A 77 1.49 -10.64 -6.34
N PHE A 78 2.79 -10.84 -6.45
CA PHE A 78 3.76 -9.74 -6.55
C PHE A 78 4.54 -9.85 -7.86
N PHE A 79 4.70 -8.72 -8.55
CA PHE A 79 5.43 -8.61 -9.80
C PHE A 79 6.55 -7.58 -9.63
N PRO A 80 7.80 -8.03 -9.45
CA PRO A 80 8.90 -7.08 -9.27
C PRO A 80 9.24 -6.37 -10.57
N PHE A 81 9.73 -5.13 -10.45
CA PHE A 81 10.33 -4.45 -11.59
C PHE A 81 11.66 -5.13 -11.93
N ALA A 82 12.05 -5.06 -13.21
CA ALA A 82 13.28 -5.70 -13.69
C ALA A 82 14.54 -5.17 -12.98
N ASP A 83 14.52 -3.90 -12.57
CA ASP A 83 15.66 -3.27 -11.88
C ASP A 83 15.62 -3.46 -10.36
N GLY A 84 14.59 -4.12 -9.83
CA GLY A 84 14.46 -4.35 -8.40
C GLY A 84 14.04 -3.12 -7.59
N ALA A 85 13.77 -1.98 -8.24
CA ALA A 85 13.46 -0.73 -7.55
C ALA A 85 11.99 -0.61 -7.13
N GLY A 86 11.27 -1.71 -7.12
CA GLY A 86 9.87 -1.73 -6.71
C GLY A 86 9.11 -2.84 -7.41
N GLY A 87 7.83 -2.65 -7.57
CA GLY A 87 6.98 -3.62 -8.23
C GLY A 87 5.52 -3.22 -8.23
N ALA A 88 4.71 -4.13 -8.77
CA ALA A 88 3.26 -4.04 -8.68
C ALA A 88 2.77 -5.28 -7.97
N PHE A 89 1.69 -5.16 -7.21
CA PHE A 89 1.13 -6.34 -6.59
C PHE A 89 -0.40 -6.29 -6.55
N LEU A 90 -0.97 -7.47 -6.65
CA LEU A 90 -2.41 -7.67 -6.54
C LEU A 90 -2.75 -8.04 -5.10
N TRP A 91 -3.84 -7.49 -4.59
CA TRP A 91 -4.30 -7.77 -3.24
C TRP A 91 -5.80 -7.97 -3.21
N HIS A 92 -6.26 -8.59 -2.13
CA HIS A 92 -7.66 -8.69 -1.76
C HIS A 92 -7.85 -7.95 -0.43
N ALA A 93 -8.94 -7.22 -0.28
CA ALA A 93 -9.22 -6.49 0.95
C ALA A 93 -10.65 -6.72 1.42
N GLN A 94 -10.80 -6.74 2.74
CA GLN A 94 -12.09 -6.67 3.42
C GLN A 94 -12.14 -5.32 4.12
N LEU A 95 -13.13 -4.51 3.78
CA LEU A 95 -13.26 -3.14 4.28
C LEU A 95 -14.61 -3.00 4.97
N THR A 96 -14.58 -2.66 6.26
CA THR A 96 -15.79 -2.52 7.07
C THR A 96 -15.89 -1.09 7.58
N PRO A 97 -17.00 -0.38 7.32
CA PRO A 97 -17.17 0.97 7.88
C PRO A 97 -17.18 0.93 9.41
N ALA A 98 -16.53 1.90 10.03
CA ALA A 98 -16.61 2.10 11.48
C ALA A 98 -17.70 3.16 11.76
N PRO A 99 -18.52 3.03 12.80
CA PRO A 99 -18.48 2.03 13.86
C PRO A 99 -19.18 0.72 13.54
N GLY A 100 -19.61 0.49 12.32
CA GLY A 100 -20.23 -0.75 11.91
C GLY A 100 -20.95 -0.60 10.59
N GLY A 101 -21.12 -1.71 9.90
CA GLY A 101 -21.78 -1.73 8.62
C GLY A 101 -21.41 -2.98 7.86
N LYS A 102 -21.84 -3.05 6.61
CA LYS A 102 -21.60 -4.21 5.78
C LYS A 102 -20.14 -4.20 5.28
N THR A 103 -19.45 -5.31 5.44
CA THR A 103 -18.10 -5.48 4.91
C THR A 103 -18.15 -5.55 3.39
N ALA A 104 -17.34 -4.72 2.74
CA ALA A 104 -17.10 -4.81 1.30
C ALA A 104 -15.86 -5.64 1.05
N GLU A 105 -15.89 -6.50 0.04
CA GLU A 105 -14.72 -7.24 -0.41
C GLU A 105 -14.33 -6.71 -1.77
N ILE A 106 -13.05 -6.46 -1.95
CA ILE A 106 -12.55 -5.79 -3.14
C ILE A 106 -11.16 -6.30 -3.49
N ASP A 107 -10.92 -6.44 -4.79
CA ASP A 107 -9.59 -6.72 -5.32
C ASP A 107 -9.03 -5.47 -5.95
N GLY A 108 -7.73 -5.30 -5.82
CA GLY A 108 -7.06 -4.15 -6.41
C GLY A 108 -5.59 -4.40 -6.59
N MET A 109 -4.87 -3.33 -6.91
CA MET A 109 -3.43 -3.40 -7.11
C MET A 109 -2.75 -2.14 -6.61
N ASP A 110 -1.49 -2.32 -6.25
CA ASP A 110 -0.58 -1.23 -5.89
C ASP A 110 0.60 -1.21 -6.83
N LEU A 111 1.04 0.00 -7.17
CA LEU A 111 2.35 0.26 -7.73
C LEU A 111 3.20 0.83 -6.61
N VAL A 112 4.39 0.28 -6.38
CA VAL A 112 5.33 0.81 -5.39
C VAL A 112 6.69 1.05 -6.02
N VAL A 113 7.24 2.23 -5.78
CA VAL A 113 8.60 2.59 -6.18
C VAL A 113 9.40 2.81 -4.90
N LEU A 114 10.51 2.11 -4.79
CA LEU A 114 11.34 2.10 -3.57
C LEU A 114 12.52 3.05 -3.71
N ARG A 115 12.91 3.62 -2.58
CA ARG A 115 14.19 4.30 -2.43
C ARG A 115 14.82 3.74 -1.15
N GLY A 116 15.84 2.89 -1.33
CA GLY A 116 16.36 2.08 -0.25
C GLY A 116 15.29 1.09 0.22
N GLU A 117 15.04 1.07 1.50
CA GLU A 117 14.06 0.15 2.11
C GLU A 117 12.69 0.81 2.32
N LEU A 118 12.46 1.98 1.73
CA LEU A 118 11.25 2.76 1.95
C LEU A 118 10.52 3.01 0.65
N LEU A 119 9.21 3.15 0.74
CA LEU A 119 8.36 3.49 -0.39
C LEU A 119 8.45 4.99 -0.65
N ALA A 120 8.93 5.36 -1.84
CA ALA A 120 8.97 6.75 -2.28
C ALA A 120 7.70 7.13 -3.02
N ARG A 121 7.08 6.17 -3.71
CA ARG A 121 5.84 6.37 -4.46
C ARG A 121 4.96 5.14 -4.30
N ASN A 122 3.67 5.36 -4.05
CA ASN A 122 2.70 4.29 -3.93
C ASN A 122 1.39 4.76 -4.55
N GLU A 123 0.97 4.08 -5.61
CA GLU A 123 -0.31 4.34 -6.26
C GLU A 123 -1.18 3.11 -6.12
N VAL A 124 -2.41 3.32 -5.67
CA VAL A 124 -3.36 2.25 -5.38
C VAL A 124 -4.52 2.35 -6.34
N TYR A 125 -4.90 1.24 -6.95
CA TYR A 125 -5.97 1.17 -7.94
C TYR A 125 -7.01 0.13 -7.56
N PHE A 126 -8.25 0.57 -7.41
CA PHE A 126 -9.39 -0.30 -7.21
C PHE A 126 -10.66 0.45 -7.62
N ASP A 127 -11.74 -0.30 -7.81
CA ASP A 127 -13.03 0.31 -8.14
C ASP A 127 -13.71 0.80 -6.85
N ARG A 128 -13.62 2.12 -6.59
CA ARG A 128 -14.20 2.67 -5.37
C ARG A 128 -15.73 2.60 -5.33
N MET A 129 -16.39 2.35 -6.45
CA MET A 129 -17.84 2.19 -6.46
C MET A 129 -18.30 0.99 -5.64
N VAL A 130 -17.43 0.00 -5.45
CA VAL A 130 -17.73 -1.15 -4.58
C VAL A 130 -18.02 -0.68 -3.13
N LEU A 131 -17.38 0.40 -2.69
CA LEU A 131 -17.57 0.94 -1.34
C LEU A 131 -18.98 1.55 -1.15
N PHE A 132 -19.63 1.97 -2.22
CA PHE A 132 -20.91 2.64 -2.20
C PHE A 132 -22.04 1.84 -2.84
N GLY A 133 -21.70 0.89 -3.68
CA GLY A 133 -22.66 0.21 -4.52
C GLY A 133 -23.40 -0.93 -3.85
N GLY A 134 -22.87 -1.41 -2.84
CA GLY A 134 -23.52 -2.52 -2.15
C GLY A 134 -23.69 -3.77 -2.98
#